data_c3dd1f7bd43e9390c09db941ccb642d1
#
_entry.id   c3dd1f7bd43e9390c09db941ccb642d1
#
_cell.length_a   1.000
_cell.length_b   1.000
_cell.length_c   1.000
_cell.angle_alpha   90.00
_cell.angle_beta   90.00
_cell.angle_gamma   90.00
#
_symmetry.space_group_name_H-M   'P 1'
#
loop_
_entity.id
_entity.type
_entity.pdbx_description
1 polymer ?
#
loop_
_entity_poly.entity_id
_entity_poly.type
_entity_poly.pdbx_seq_one_letter_code
_entity_poly.pdbx_strand_id
1 'polypeptide(L)'
;MDKLYMVILLLTIIPILICIKYARKVKSDVADSITRCLFFVTITIISNIVFAFSQYQLVAYFMESVYLFFFDLVLIYILQYSQQYTRVVSAFRIGCFIVAYLDGISLLLNTFFHHVFTLKKVSYIGIQMYCISSKTIFYDLHYVFVYCLMFCAIASFLTKIMRISSFYRTK
;
A
#
# COMPACT_ATOMS: atom_id res chain seq x y z
N MET A 1 13.31 -11.51 -12.53
CA MET A 1 12.07 -10.74 -12.69
C MET A 1 11.95 -10.38 -14.16
N ASP A 2 10.85 -10.74 -14.80
CA ASP A 2 10.73 -10.60 -16.25
C ASP A 2 10.67 -9.12 -16.66
N LYS A 3 11.38 -8.77 -17.74
CA LYS A 3 11.30 -7.43 -18.36
C LYS A 3 9.85 -7.04 -18.64
N LEU A 4 9.02 -8.03 -18.95
CA LEU A 4 7.57 -7.87 -19.15
C LEU A 4 6.86 -7.34 -17.90
N TYR A 5 7.17 -7.86 -16.71
CA TYR A 5 6.60 -7.39 -15.44
C TYR A 5 6.89 -5.89 -15.21
N MET A 6 8.12 -5.46 -15.48
CA MET A 6 8.51 -4.06 -15.32
C MET A 6 7.82 -3.13 -16.32
N VAL A 7 7.68 -3.58 -17.57
CA VAL A 7 6.94 -2.84 -18.60
C VAL A 7 5.47 -2.69 -18.18
N ILE A 8 4.85 -3.75 -17.65
CA ILE A 8 3.48 -3.70 -17.14
C ILE A 8 3.36 -2.70 -15.99
N LEU A 9 4.28 -2.71 -15.02
CA LEU A 9 4.28 -1.75 -13.90
C LEU A 9 4.40 -0.30 -14.40
N LEU A 10 5.29 -0.03 -15.36
CA LEU A 10 5.43 1.30 -15.94
C LEU A 10 4.17 1.73 -16.68
N LEU A 11 3.56 0.83 -17.45
CA LEU A 11 2.32 1.11 -18.17
C LEU A 11 1.13 1.37 -17.23
N THR A 12 1.10 0.78 -16.02
CA THR A 12 0.03 1.04 -15.05
C THR A 12 0.08 2.45 -14.45
N ILE A 13 1.23 3.12 -14.47
CA ILE A 13 1.35 4.50 -13.98
C ILE A 13 0.52 5.48 -14.83
N ILE A 14 0.47 5.27 -16.14
CA ILE A 14 -0.24 6.18 -17.07
C ILE A 14 -1.73 6.29 -16.73
N PRO A 15 -2.51 5.20 -16.66
CA PRO A 15 -3.94 5.28 -16.30
C PRO A 15 -4.13 5.82 -14.88
N ILE A 16 -3.24 5.54 -13.94
CA ILE A 16 -3.32 6.09 -12.57
C ILE A 16 -3.21 7.62 -12.61
N LEU A 17 -2.24 8.18 -13.33
CA LEU A 17 -2.08 9.63 -13.46
C LEU A 17 -3.29 10.29 -14.14
N ILE A 18 -3.87 9.62 -15.14
CA ILE A 18 -5.10 10.06 -15.78
C ILE A 18 -6.26 10.09 -14.77
N CYS A 19 -6.43 9.01 -13.98
CA CYS A 19 -7.46 8.94 -12.94
C CYS A 19 -7.27 10.03 -11.87
N ILE A 20 -6.04 10.31 -11.43
CA ILE A 20 -5.73 11.40 -10.49
C ILE A 20 -6.17 12.76 -11.09
N LYS A 21 -5.85 13.01 -12.36
CA LYS A 21 -6.22 14.26 -13.05
C LYS A 21 -7.74 14.45 -13.08
N TYR A 22 -8.49 13.39 -13.35
CA TYR A 22 -9.96 13.47 -13.38
C TYR A 22 -10.58 13.53 -11.98
N ALA A 23 -10.09 12.76 -11.02
CA ALA A 23 -10.58 12.77 -9.64
C ALA A 23 -10.43 14.16 -9.00
N ARG A 24 -9.31 14.87 -9.25
CA ARG A 24 -9.09 16.24 -8.74
C ARG A 24 -10.10 17.29 -9.23
N LYS A 25 -10.80 17.02 -10.32
CA LYS A 25 -11.86 17.92 -10.81
C LYS A 25 -13.15 17.82 -10.01
N VAL A 26 -13.34 16.72 -9.30
CA VAL A 26 -14.54 16.47 -8.50
C VAL A 26 -14.27 16.95 -7.08
N LYS A 27 -14.98 17.98 -6.63
CA LYS A 27 -14.89 18.54 -5.28
C LYS A 27 -15.75 17.71 -4.32
N SER A 28 -15.20 16.58 -3.82
CA SER A 28 -15.84 15.75 -2.79
C SER A 28 -14.80 15.04 -1.94
N ASP A 29 -15.14 14.76 -0.67
CA ASP A 29 -14.25 14.02 0.26
C ASP A 29 -13.89 12.63 -0.28
N VAL A 30 -14.81 12.02 -0.99
CA VAL A 30 -14.60 10.71 -1.64
C VAL A 30 -13.54 10.82 -2.73
N ALA A 31 -13.63 11.85 -3.60
CA ALA A 31 -12.66 12.08 -4.67
C ALA A 31 -11.27 12.43 -4.11
N ASP A 32 -11.20 13.16 -2.99
CA ASP A 32 -9.94 13.46 -2.28
C ASP A 32 -9.28 12.19 -1.75
N SER A 33 -10.06 11.30 -1.11
CA SER A 33 -9.55 10.01 -0.62
C SER A 33 -9.04 9.12 -1.75
N ILE A 34 -9.76 9.05 -2.87
CA ILE A 34 -9.32 8.31 -4.07
C ILE A 34 -8.03 8.91 -4.63
N THR A 35 -7.96 10.23 -4.72
CA THR A 35 -6.79 10.94 -5.25
C THR A 35 -5.54 10.64 -4.42
N ARG A 36 -5.65 10.70 -3.09
CA ARG A 36 -4.54 10.37 -2.18
C ARG A 36 -4.16 8.90 -2.29
N CYS A 37 -5.15 7.99 -2.33
CA CYS A 37 -4.90 6.58 -2.53
C CYS A 37 -4.08 6.32 -3.81
N LEU A 38 -4.52 6.85 -4.95
CA LEU A 38 -3.84 6.70 -6.24
C LEU A 38 -2.44 7.33 -6.24
N PHE A 39 -2.25 8.45 -5.55
CA PHE A 39 -0.93 9.06 -5.39
C PHE A 39 0.03 8.13 -4.65
N PHE A 40 -0.41 7.52 -3.53
CA PHE A 40 0.43 6.57 -2.79
C PHE A 40 0.66 5.26 -3.56
N VAL A 41 -0.33 4.77 -4.31
CA VAL A 41 -0.12 3.64 -5.24
C VAL A 41 0.97 3.95 -6.25
N THR A 42 1.02 5.18 -6.78
CA THR A 42 2.09 5.58 -7.71
C THR A 42 3.47 5.51 -7.05
N ILE A 43 3.60 6.02 -5.81
CA ILE A 43 4.86 5.95 -5.06
C ILE A 43 5.25 4.49 -4.79
N THR A 44 4.31 3.65 -4.39
CA THR A 44 4.51 2.21 -4.16
C THR A 44 5.06 1.52 -5.41
N ILE A 45 4.47 1.79 -6.59
CA ILE A 45 4.95 1.23 -7.87
C ILE A 45 6.36 1.73 -8.19
N ILE A 46 6.63 3.02 -8.05
CA ILE A 46 7.95 3.60 -8.33
C ILE A 46 9.01 2.99 -7.39
N SER A 47 8.70 2.87 -6.11
CA SER A 47 9.61 2.27 -5.12
C SER A 47 9.95 0.82 -5.47
N ASN A 48 8.95 0.03 -5.88
CA ASN A 48 9.14 -1.35 -6.31
C ASN A 48 10.04 -1.43 -7.58
N ILE A 49 9.83 -0.53 -8.55
CA ILE A 49 10.67 -0.44 -9.74
C ILE A 49 12.11 -0.12 -9.36
N VAL A 50 12.34 0.91 -8.53
CA VAL A 50 13.68 1.31 -8.11
C VAL A 50 14.35 0.21 -7.30
N PHE A 51 13.62 -0.47 -6.39
CA PHE A 51 14.11 -1.63 -5.67
C PHE A 51 14.62 -2.72 -6.61
N ALA A 52 13.82 -3.06 -7.63
CA ALA A 52 14.15 -4.13 -8.58
C ALA A 52 15.41 -3.85 -9.41
N PHE A 53 15.69 -2.57 -9.72
CA PHE A 53 16.89 -2.17 -10.48
C PHE A 53 18.05 -1.74 -9.59
N SER A 54 17.87 -1.70 -8.27
CA SER A 54 18.91 -1.25 -7.37
C SER A 54 20.14 -2.16 -7.41
N GLN A 55 21.31 -1.58 -7.59
CA GLN A 55 22.61 -2.27 -7.46
C GLN A 55 23.25 -2.03 -6.09
N TYR A 56 22.79 -1.01 -5.37
CA TYR A 56 23.30 -0.61 -4.05
C TYR A 56 22.40 -1.15 -2.95
N GLN A 57 22.99 -1.83 -2.00
CA GLN A 57 22.26 -2.47 -0.89
C GLN A 57 21.46 -1.45 -0.08
N LEU A 58 22.03 -0.31 0.26
CA LEU A 58 21.36 0.76 1.01
C LEU A 58 20.10 1.25 0.30
N VAL A 59 20.21 1.48 -1.02
CA VAL A 59 19.07 1.92 -1.83
C VAL A 59 17.99 0.84 -1.88
N ALA A 60 18.37 -0.43 -1.99
CA ALA A 60 17.43 -1.53 -1.98
C ALA A 60 16.67 -1.61 -0.64
N TYR A 61 17.36 -1.53 0.51
CA TYR A 61 16.70 -1.49 1.82
C TYR A 61 15.75 -0.31 1.96
N PHE A 62 16.20 0.88 1.57
CA PHE A 62 15.38 2.09 1.64
C PHE A 62 14.12 1.97 0.77
N MET A 63 14.26 1.53 -0.48
CA MET A 63 13.14 1.46 -1.41
C MET A 63 12.14 0.37 -1.04
N GLU A 64 12.58 -0.77 -0.50
CA GLU A 64 11.69 -1.80 0.03
C GLU A 64 10.93 -1.29 1.27
N SER A 65 11.61 -0.58 2.17
CA SER A 65 10.98 0.04 3.33
C SER A 65 9.94 1.10 2.93
N VAL A 66 10.26 1.92 1.94
CA VAL A 66 9.33 2.92 1.36
C VAL A 66 8.14 2.21 0.72
N TYR A 67 8.36 1.14 -0.05
CA TYR A 67 7.30 0.34 -0.64
C TYR A 67 6.31 -0.17 0.40
N LEU A 68 6.79 -0.81 1.48
CA LEU A 68 5.95 -1.35 2.55
C LEU A 68 5.17 -0.24 3.28
N PHE A 69 5.84 0.85 3.65
CA PHE A 69 5.20 1.98 4.32
C PHE A 69 4.08 2.63 3.48
N PHE A 70 4.36 2.91 2.20
CA PHE A 70 3.35 3.52 1.34
C PHE A 70 2.21 2.55 1.00
N PHE A 71 2.46 1.24 1.03
CA PHE A 71 1.42 0.24 0.91
C PHE A 71 0.43 0.29 2.08
N ASP A 72 0.88 0.50 3.32
CA ASP A 72 0.01 0.74 4.46
C ASP A 72 -0.88 1.98 4.26
N LEU A 73 -0.29 3.08 3.79
CA LEU A 73 -1.06 4.30 3.51
C LEU A 73 -2.12 4.08 2.43
N VAL A 74 -1.82 3.31 1.38
CA VAL A 74 -2.81 2.91 0.37
C VAL A 74 -4.00 2.21 1.02
N LEU A 75 -3.76 1.23 1.89
CA LEU A 75 -4.82 0.47 2.57
C LEU A 75 -5.65 1.35 3.51
N ILE A 76 -5.02 2.28 4.23
CA ILE A 76 -5.73 3.23 5.10
C ILE A 76 -6.64 4.15 4.27
N TYR A 77 -6.18 4.62 3.11
CA TYR A 77 -7.03 5.44 2.23
C TYR A 77 -8.14 4.64 1.54
N ILE A 78 -7.92 3.34 1.25
CA ILE A 78 -9.00 2.42 0.83
C ILE A 78 -10.03 2.27 1.96
N LEU A 79 -9.58 2.07 3.20
CA LEU A 79 -10.46 2.01 4.37
C LEU A 79 -11.23 3.31 4.56
N GLN A 80 -10.57 4.47 4.46
CA GLN A 80 -11.21 5.78 4.53
C GLN A 80 -12.28 5.94 3.44
N TYR A 81 -11.95 5.59 2.19
CA TYR A 81 -12.89 5.60 1.09
C TYR A 81 -14.11 4.71 1.38
N SER A 82 -13.89 3.48 1.85
CA SER A 82 -14.96 2.55 2.20
C SER A 82 -15.89 3.13 3.28
N GLN A 83 -15.34 3.76 4.31
CA GLN A 83 -16.10 4.39 5.39
C GLN A 83 -16.90 5.61 4.92
N GLN A 84 -16.31 6.47 4.09
CA GLN A 84 -17.01 7.61 3.50
C GLN A 84 -18.15 7.17 2.59
N TYR A 85 -17.90 6.16 1.75
CA TYR A 85 -18.89 5.58 0.87
C TYR A 85 -20.06 4.92 1.64
N THR A 86 -19.76 4.27 2.77
CA THR A 86 -20.76 3.60 3.61
C THR A 86 -21.41 4.54 4.63
N ARG A 87 -20.88 5.77 4.79
CA ARG A 87 -21.25 6.75 5.82
C ARG A 87 -21.09 6.21 7.26
N VAL A 88 -20.17 5.27 7.46
CA VAL A 88 -19.79 4.77 8.76
C VAL A 88 -18.58 5.55 9.23
N VAL A 89 -18.76 6.43 10.21
CA VAL A 89 -17.64 7.16 10.83
C VAL A 89 -17.05 6.27 11.92
N SER A 90 -15.73 6.04 11.87
CA SER A 90 -15.03 5.29 12.91
C SER A 90 -13.85 6.08 13.44
N ALA A 91 -13.78 6.29 14.77
CA ALA A 91 -12.62 6.82 15.49
C ALA A 91 -11.36 5.92 15.29
N PHE A 92 -11.58 4.66 14.94
CA PHE A 92 -10.54 3.67 14.64
C PHE A 92 -9.54 4.12 13.58
N ARG A 93 -9.96 5.00 12.65
CA ARG A 93 -9.09 5.51 11.58
C ARG A 93 -7.86 6.26 12.10
N ILE A 94 -8.02 7.09 13.15
CA ILE A 94 -6.88 7.83 13.72
C ILE A 94 -5.87 6.86 14.31
N GLY A 95 -6.34 5.81 15.01
CA GLY A 95 -5.48 4.74 15.52
C GLY A 95 -4.72 4.03 14.39
N CYS A 96 -5.37 3.72 13.26
CA CYS A 96 -4.72 3.12 12.10
C CYS A 96 -3.59 4.02 11.53
N PHE A 97 -3.80 5.34 11.44
CA PHE A 97 -2.75 6.25 11.01
C PHE A 97 -1.57 6.27 11.97
N ILE A 98 -1.81 6.30 13.29
CA ILE A 98 -0.75 6.28 14.30
C ILE A 98 0.07 4.99 14.17
N VAL A 99 -0.58 3.84 14.08
CA VAL A 99 0.10 2.55 13.92
C VAL A 99 0.91 2.51 12.62
N ALA A 100 0.35 2.95 11.49
CA ALA A 100 1.06 2.99 10.21
C ALA A 100 2.28 3.91 10.24
N TYR A 101 2.20 5.06 10.90
CA TYR A 101 3.38 5.94 11.02
C TYR A 101 4.45 5.34 11.93
N LEU A 102 4.10 4.67 13.03
CA LEU A 102 5.04 3.98 13.90
C LEU A 102 5.71 2.81 13.16
N ASP A 103 4.92 2.02 12.45
CA ASP A 103 5.43 0.94 11.60
C ASP A 103 6.32 1.48 10.48
N GLY A 104 5.90 2.54 9.80
CA GLY A 104 6.67 3.22 8.76
C GLY A 104 8.02 3.73 9.26
N ILE A 105 8.08 4.31 10.46
CA ILE A 105 9.34 4.72 11.09
C ILE A 105 10.22 3.49 11.33
N SER A 106 9.67 2.40 11.85
CA SER A 106 10.39 1.14 12.06
C SER A 106 10.93 0.59 10.74
N LEU A 107 10.11 0.57 9.68
CA LEU A 107 10.51 0.14 8.34
C LEU A 107 11.65 1.01 7.77
N LEU A 108 11.58 2.33 7.89
CA LEU A 108 12.63 3.23 7.42
C LEU A 108 13.95 3.05 8.21
N LEU A 109 13.86 2.84 9.53
CA LEU A 109 15.01 2.52 10.37
C LEU A 109 15.65 1.17 10.00
N ASN A 110 14.90 0.26 9.39
CA ASN A 110 15.44 -1.02 8.90
C ASN A 110 16.56 -0.82 7.86
N THR A 111 16.58 0.31 7.16
CA THR A 111 17.67 0.65 6.24
C THR A 111 19.04 0.64 6.92
N PHE A 112 19.08 0.96 8.21
CA PHE A 112 20.34 1.04 8.99
C PHE A 112 20.51 -0.14 9.95
N PHE A 113 19.42 -0.57 10.59
CA PHE A 113 19.48 -1.56 11.68
C PHE A 113 19.15 -2.99 11.24
N HIS A 114 18.56 -3.20 10.07
CA HIS A 114 18.19 -4.51 9.52
C HIS A 114 17.34 -5.37 10.47
N HIS A 115 16.53 -4.73 11.31
CA HIS A 115 15.77 -5.37 12.39
C HIS A 115 14.41 -5.91 11.94
N VAL A 116 13.88 -5.47 10.77
CA VAL A 116 12.60 -5.95 10.22
C VAL A 116 12.83 -7.08 9.23
N PHE A 117 13.69 -6.88 8.24
CA PHE A 117 14.07 -7.88 7.25
C PHE A 117 15.51 -7.67 6.81
N THR A 118 16.13 -8.72 6.24
CA THR A 118 17.46 -8.63 5.62
C THR A 118 17.40 -8.94 4.14
N LEU A 119 18.24 -8.27 3.37
CA LEU A 119 18.34 -8.46 1.92
C LEU A 119 19.61 -9.24 1.57
N LYS A 120 19.49 -10.16 0.60
CA LYS A 120 20.60 -10.88 0.01
C LYS A 120 20.65 -10.61 -1.49
N LYS A 121 21.85 -10.41 -2.01
CA LYS A 121 22.08 -10.26 -3.44
C LYS A 121 22.04 -11.63 -4.10
N VAL A 122 21.17 -11.78 -5.10
CA VAL A 122 20.99 -13.01 -5.86
C VAL A 122 21.22 -12.72 -7.33
N SER A 123 21.95 -13.60 -8.01
CA SER A 123 22.13 -13.54 -9.46
C SER A 123 21.12 -14.44 -10.12
N TYR A 124 20.26 -13.89 -10.98
CA TYR A 124 19.31 -14.64 -11.79
C TYR A 124 19.47 -14.27 -13.26
N ILE A 125 19.80 -15.26 -14.10
CA ILE A 125 20.04 -15.07 -15.54
C ILE A 125 20.99 -13.90 -15.85
N GLY A 126 22.10 -13.80 -15.08
CA GLY A 126 23.11 -12.74 -15.28
C GLY A 126 22.71 -11.35 -14.74
N ILE A 127 21.50 -11.18 -14.20
CA ILE A 127 21.06 -9.95 -13.56
C ILE A 127 21.21 -10.10 -12.03
N GLN A 128 21.88 -9.15 -11.41
CA GLN A 128 21.99 -9.10 -9.96
C GLN A 128 20.80 -8.32 -9.38
N MET A 129 20.11 -8.90 -8.44
CA MET A 129 18.97 -8.28 -7.73
C MET A 129 19.02 -8.59 -6.23
N TYR A 130 18.37 -7.73 -5.44
CA TYR A 130 18.18 -7.99 -4.02
C TYR A 130 16.88 -8.73 -3.77
N CYS A 131 16.91 -9.72 -2.86
CA CYS A 131 15.73 -10.43 -2.41
C CYS A 131 15.73 -10.48 -0.87
N ILE A 132 14.56 -10.49 -0.26
CA ILE A 132 14.41 -10.67 1.19
C ILE A 132 14.90 -12.09 1.53
N SER A 133 15.92 -12.18 2.40
CA SER A 133 16.54 -13.44 2.79
C SER A 133 16.07 -13.95 4.15
N SER A 134 15.85 -13.04 5.09
CA SER A 134 15.26 -13.37 6.39
C SER A 134 14.26 -12.29 6.82
N LYS A 135 13.30 -12.73 7.64
CA LYS A 135 12.22 -11.93 8.18
C LYS A 135 12.26 -12.06 9.69
N THR A 136 11.92 -10.99 10.38
CA THR A 136 11.82 -10.98 11.85
C THR A 136 10.36 -10.86 12.27
N ILE A 137 10.09 -10.93 13.57
CA ILE A 137 8.75 -10.74 14.13
C ILE A 137 8.14 -9.38 13.75
N PHE A 138 8.97 -8.34 13.55
CA PHE A 138 8.47 -7.02 13.13
C PHE A 138 7.89 -7.05 11.71
N TYR A 139 8.48 -7.86 10.82
CA TYR A 139 7.94 -8.09 9.49
C TYR A 139 6.58 -8.80 9.53
N ASP A 140 6.45 -9.80 10.39
CA ASP A 140 5.19 -10.53 10.56
C ASP A 140 4.10 -9.63 11.17
N LEU A 141 4.46 -8.78 12.16
CA LEU A 141 3.55 -7.79 12.75
C LEU A 141 3.06 -6.78 11.71
N HIS A 142 3.94 -6.29 10.82
CA HIS A 142 3.55 -5.44 9.70
C HIS A 142 2.47 -6.12 8.84
N TYR A 143 2.67 -7.39 8.45
CA TYR A 143 1.67 -8.11 7.64
C TYR A 143 0.36 -8.38 8.38
N VAL A 144 0.41 -8.67 9.68
CA VAL A 144 -0.81 -8.75 10.51
C VAL A 144 -1.59 -7.44 10.46
N PHE A 145 -0.92 -6.30 10.58
CA PHE A 145 -1.55 -4.99 10.46
C PHE A 145 -2.16 -4.77 9.06
N VAL A 146 -1.42 -5.08 8.00
CA VAL A 146 -1.90 -5.04 6.61
C VAL A 146 -3.18 -5.86 6.42
N TYR A 147 -3.21 -7.11 6.89
CA TYR A 147 -4.39 -7.97 6.78
C TYR A 147 -5.57 -7.46 7.58
N CYS A 148 -5.34 -6.89 8.77
CA CYS A 148 -6.38 -6.25 9.56
C CYS A 148 -7.01 -5.07 8.82
N LEU A 149 -6.21 -4.19 8.19
CA LEU A 149 -6.70 -3.08 7.38
C LEU A 149 -7.53 -3.55 6.19
N MET A 150 -7.06 -4.56 5.46
CA MET A 150 -7.80 -5.16 4.33
C MET A 150 -9.14 -5.73 4.80
N PHE A 151 -9.14 -6.49 5.90
CA PHE A 151 -10.36 -7.06 6.45
C PHE A 151 -11.36 -5.97 6.85
N CYS A 152 -10.91 -4.91 7.54
CA CYS A 152 -11.77 -3.78 7.92
C CYS A 152 -12.37 -3.06 6.71
N ALA A 153 -11.60 -2.89 5.63
CA ALA A 153 -12.09 -2.27 4.40
C ALA A 153 -13.16 -3.14 3.74
N ILE A 154 -12.92 -4.44 3.60
CA ILE A 154 -13.87 -5.42 3.03
C ILE A 154 -15.15 -5.47 3.89
N ALA A 155 -15.03 -5.59 5.22
CA ALA A 155 -16.17 -5.62 6.14
C ALA A 155 -17.03 -4.35 6.01
N SER A 156 -16.39 -3.18 5.83
CA SER A 156 -17.12 -1.92 5.62
C SER A 156 -17.95 -1.93 4.32
N PHE A 157 -17.43 -2.48 3.23
CA PHE A 157 -18.19 -2.63 1.98
C PHE A 157 -19.33 -3.66 2.10
N LEU A 158 -19.06 -4.81 2.72
CA LEU A 158 -20.05 -5.86 2.92
C LEU A 158 -21.25 -5.39 3.75
N THR A 159 -21.02 -4.61 4.82
CA THR A 159 -22.10 -4.05 5.64
C THR A 159 -23.04 -3.16 4.82
N LYS A 160 -22.52 -2.40 3.86
CA LYS A 160 -23.37 -1.60 2.98
C LYS A 160 -24.18 -2.46 2.01
N ILE A 161 -23.54 -3.45 1.39
CA ILE A 161 -24.23 -4.38 0.47
C ILE A 161 -25.38 -5.08 1.19
N MET A 162 -25.18 -5.55 2.41
CA MET A 162 -26.22 -6.18 3.21
C MET A 162 -27.38 -5.22 3.57
N ARG A 163 -27.07 -3.96 3.88
CA ARG A 163 -28.11 -2.92 4.14
C ARG A 163 -28.94 -2.63 2.90
N ILE A 164 -28.31 -2.54 1.72
CA ILE A 164 -29.01 -2.32 0.45
C ILE A 164 -29.91 -3.54 0.14
N SER A 165 -29.41 -4.75 0.28
CA SER A 165 -30.17 -5.97 0.01
C SER A 165 -31.40 -6.12 0.93
N SER A 166 -31.28 -5.73 2.21
CA SER A 166 -32.42 -5.75 3.12
C SER A 166 -33.52 -4.74 2.75
N PHE A 167 -33.12 -3.55 2.24
CA PHE A 167 -34.07 -2.54 1.79
C PHE A 167 -34.91 -3.00 0.57
N TYR A 168 -34.32 -3.80 -0.31
CA TYR A 168 -35.05 -4.35 -1.48
C TYR A 168 -35.89 -5.59 -1.15
N ARG A 169 -35.64 -6.28 -0.03
CA ARG A 169 -36.44 -7.44 0.42
C ARG A 169 -37.75 -7.04 1.13
N THR A 170 -37.83 -5.81 1.63
CA THR A 170 -38.97 -5.28 2.38
C THR A 170 -39.94 -4.47 1.53
N LYS A 171 -39.71 -4.42 0.22
CA LYS A 171 -40.67 -3.89 -0.78
C LYS A 171 -41.20 -5.05 -1.63
#